data_1efd274f1db2041aa3f20c89950ef29d
#
_entry.id   1efd274f1db2041aa3f20c89950ef29d
#
_cell.length_a   1.000
_cell.length_b   1.000
_cell.length_c   1.000
_cell.angle_alpha   90.00
_cell.angle_beta   90.00
_cell.angle_gamma   90.00
#
_symmetry.space_group_name_H-M   'P 1'
#
loop_
_entity.id
_entity.type
_entity.pdbx_description
1 polymer ?
#
loop_
_entity_poly.entity_id
_entity_poly.type
_entity_poly.pdbx_seq_one_letter_code
_entity_poly.pdbx_strand_id
1 'polypeptide(L)'
;MNSSGGVGRTTSALCLSVAFSEYGKKVLMVDCDPQGALTFTLGKENSHRNVYDIYSGRARALGMLQQTSERVDLIASSPKLYAVGGSERVKKSEILFDALNKFEYDIIVVDSASGLSELNRTVLAAADEIIIPTRLDLLSVRGALHIAKASEQYRGKVRAVLPTMVDPRSKHGNEMLAELTAKFGKILIQPGIPKSPLFLDAVVAGQSLL
;
A
#
# COMPACT_ATOMS: atom_id res chain seq x y z
N MET A 1 0.69 -4.81 -0.83
CA MET A 1 0.15 -4.97 -2.21
C MET A 1 -0.72 -6.22 -2.32
N ASN A 2 -1.70 -6.30 -3.20
CA ASN A 2 -2.43 -7.52 -3.59
C ASN A 2 -3.05 -7.23 -4.96
N SER A 3 -3.16 -8.24 -5.84
CA SER A 3 -3.80 -8.02 -7.13
C SER A 3 -5.33 -7.93 -7.07
N SER A 4 -5.95 -8.40 -5.99
CA SER A 4 -7.40 -8.22 -5.73
C SER A 4 -7.71 -6.86 -5.12
N GLY A 5 -8.89 -6.30 -5.44
CA GLY A 5 -9.44 -5.11 -4.82
C GLY A 5 -10.08 -5.39 -3.45
N GLY A 6 -10.24 -4.34 -2.62
CA GLY A 6 -10.98 -4.42 -1.36
C GLY A 6 -10.39 -5.35 -0.29
N VAL A 7 -9.08 -5.58 -0.32
CA VAL A 7 -8.37 -6.44 0.66
C VAL A 7 -7.79 -5.66 1.85
N GLY A 8 -8.09 -4.37 1.99
CA GLY A 8 -7.60 -3.54 3.10
C GLY A 8 -6.18 -2.98 2.91
N ARG A 9 -5.68 -2.82 1.66
CA ARG A 9 -4.35 -2.23 1.40
C ARG A 9 -4.21 -0.85 2.01
N THR A 10 -5.05 0.09 1.61
CA THR A 10 -5.04 1.48 2.07
C THR A 10 -5.18 1.59 3.58
N THR A 11 -6.13 0.85 4.16
CA THR A 11 -6.32 0.82 5.62
C THR A 11 -5.07 0.29 6.34
N SER A 12 -4.48 -0.79 5.83
CA SER A 12 -3.24 -1.33 6.41
C SER A 12 -2.07 -0.36 6.26
N ALA A 13 -1.95 0.33 5.13
CA ALA A 13 -0.90 1.33 4.91
C ALA A 13 -1.04 2.49 5.91
N LEU A 14 -2.26 3.02 6.08
CA LEU A 14 -2.53 4.10 7.03
C LEU A 14 -2.22 3.66 8.47
N CYS A 15 -2.82 2.57 8.94
CA CYS A 15 -2.63 2.13 10.33
C CYS A 15 -1.16 1.79 10.63
N LEU A 16 -0.43 1.14 9.72
CA LEU A 16 0.99 0.87 9.90
C LEU A 16 1.82 2.16 9.98
N SER A 17 1.52 3.15 9.13
CA SER A 17 2.23 4.43 9.11
C SER A 17 2.04 5.17 10.43
N VAL A 18 0.81 5.23 10.92
CA VAL A 18 0.51 5.88 12.22
C VAL A 18 1.16 5.12 13.36
N ALA A 19 1.08 3.78 13.38
CA ALA A 19 1.74 2.97 14.39
C ALA A 19 3.27 3.23 14.44
N PHE A 20 3.94 3.26 13.30
CA PHE A 20 5.37 3.60 13.25
C PHE A 20 5.66 5.00 13.77
N SER A 21 4.81 5.98 13.46
CA SER A 21 4.93 7.34 13.99
C SER A 21 4.79 7.37 15.53
N GLU A 22 3.88 6.58 16.09
CA GLU A 22 3.71 6.43 17.53
C GLU A 22 4.93 5.79 18.21
N TYR A 23 5.63 4.92 17.51
CA TYR A 23 6.94 4.39 17.93
C TYR A 23 8.11 5.37 17.67
N GLY A 24 7.83 6.64 17.38
CA GLY A 24 8.82 7.72 17.24
C GLY A 24 9.57 7.71 15.91
N LYS A 25 9.06 7.00 14.88
CA LYS A 25 9.66 7.02 13.54
C LYS A 25 9.14 8.20 12.72
N LYS A 26 10.01 8.80 11.92
CA LYS A 26 9.63 9.77 10.91
C LYS A 26 9.10 9.02 9.70
N VAL A 27 7.81 9.15 9.43
CA VAL A 27 7.11 8.34 8.42
C VAL A 27 6.58 9.18 7.26
N LEU A 28 6.83 8.72 6.04
CA LEU A 28 6.23 9.23 4.81
C LEU A 28 5.27 8.20 4.24
N MET A 29 4.03 8.60 3.97
CA MET A 29 3.11 7.82 3.14
C MET A 29 3.16 8.31 1.70
N VAL A 30 3.05 7.38 0.76
CA VAL A 30 2.96 7.69 -0.68
C VAL A 30 1.76 6.95 -1.26
N ASP A 31 0.80 7.69 -1.78
CA ASP A 31 -0.38 7.12 -2.41
C ASP A 31 -0.15 6.96 -3.92
N CYS A 32 0.15 5.73 -4.34
CA CYS A 32 0.36 5.34 -5.74
C CYS A 32 -0.88 4.71 -6.39
N ASP A 33 -2.05 4.71 -5.72
CA ASP A 33 -3.30 4.28 -6.33
C ASP A 33 -3.96 5.46 -7.05
N PRO A 34 -4.23 5.40 -8.37
CA PRO A 34 -4.96 6.45 -9.09
C PRO A 34 -6.35 6.75 -8.52
N GLN A 35 -6.96 5.82 -7.77
CA GLN A 35 -8.21 6.04 -7.04
C GLN A 35 -8.05 7.00 -5.86
N GLY A 36 -6.83 7.15 -5.33
CA GLY A 36 -6.53 8.14 -4.29
C GLY A 36 -7.25 7.90 -2.96
N ALA A 37 -7.55 6.65 -2.60
CA ALA A 37 -8.31 6.36 -1.39
C ALA A 37 -7.61 6.82 -0.10
N LEU A 38 -6.28 6.67 -0.02
CA LEU A 38 -5.48 7.18 1.09
C LEU A 38 -5.51 8.72 1.14
N THR A 39 -5.32 9.34 -0.03
CA THR A 39 -5.36 10.80 -0.22
C THR A 39 -6.71 11.38 0.22
N PHE A 40 -7.81 10.74 -0.21
CA PHE A 40 -9.17 11.11 0.17
C PHE A 40 -9.38 11.01 1.69
N THR A 41 -9.03 9.87 2.29
CA THR A 41 -9.18 9.63 3.74
C THR A 41 -8.47 10.71 4.56
N LEU A 42 -7.34 11.21 4.09
CA LEU A 42 -6.56 12.24 4.79
C LEU A 42 -6.90 13.68 4.36
N GLY A 43 -7.94 13.88 3.55
CA GLY A 43 -8.43 15.21 3.13
C GLY A 43 -7.41 15.99 2.27
N LYS A 44 -6.59 15.29 1.47
CA LYS A 44 -5.50 15.90 0.68
C LYS A 44 -5.72 15.87 -0.84
N GLU A 45 -6.97 15.72 -1.30
CA GLU A 45 -7.30 15.62 -2.73
C GLU A 45 -6.92 16.87 -3.55
N ASN A 46 -6.89 18.04 -2.93
CA ASN A 46 -6.55 19.30 -3.60
C ASN A 46 -5.05 19.62 -3.62
N SER A 47 -4.20 18.60 -3.48
CA SER A 47 -2.74 18.77 -3.50
C SER A 47 -2.26 19.19 -4.88
N HIS A 48 -1.65 20.37 -5.00
CA HIS A 48 -1.11 20.89 -6.27
C HIS A 48 0.09 20.06 -6.77
N ARG A 49 0.87 19.51 -5.83
CA ARG A 49 2.00 18.61 -6.10
C ARG A 49 1.67 17.23 -5.54
N ASN A 50 1.92 16.21 -6.31
CA ASN A 50 1.52 14.85 -5.98
C ASN A 50 2.43 13.80 -6.67
N VAL A 51 2.17 12.54 -6.47
CA VAL A 51 3.01 11.44 -6.99
C VAL A 51 3.08 11.43 -8.53
N TYR A 52 2.10 11.98 -9.25
CA TYR A 52 2.17 12.14 -10.70
C TYR A 52 3.37 12.98 -11.15
N ASP A 53 3.80 13.96 -10.33
CA ASP A 53 4.97 14.79 -10.66
C ASP A 53 6.25 13.95 -10.71
N ILE A 54 6.38 12.88 -9.93
CA ILE A 54 7.47 11.91 -10.00
C ILE A 54 7.49 11.28 -11.39
N TYR A 55 6.39 10.69 -11.80
CA TYR A 55 6.27 9.96 -13.07
C TYR A 55 6.35 10.87 -14.30
N SER A 56 5.90 12.12 -14.18
CA SER A 56 5.99 13.10 -15.27
C SER A 56 7.37 13.75 -15.38
N GLY A 57 8.28 13.50 -14.41
CA GLY A 57 9.61 14.10 -14.36
C GLY A 57 9.63 15.55 -13.90
N ARG A 58 8.56 16.01 -13.28
CA ARG A 58 8.42 17.36 -12.71
C ARG A 58 8.68 17.39 -11.21
N ALA A 59 9.07 16.24 -10.62
CA ALA A 59 9.28 16.11 -9.20
C ALA A 59 10.36 17.08 -8.72
N ARG A 60 9.95 17.99 -7.85
CA ARG A 60 10.83 18.70 -6.93
C ARG A 60 10.41 18.26 -5.54
N ALA A 61 11.31 17.72 -4.75
CA ALA A 61 11.02 17.22 -3.38
C ALA A 61 10.29 18.29 -2.53
N LEU A 62 10.71 19.56 -2.70
CA LEU A 62 10.05 20.68 -2.04
C LEU A 62 8.63 20.89 -2.61
N GLY A 63 7.63 20.84 -1.72
CA GLY A 63 6.23 21.12 -2.06
C GLY A 63 5.39 19.89 -2.41
N MET A 64 5.97 18.67 -2.43
CA MET A 64 5.19 17.44 -2.59
C MET A 64 4.65 16.90 -1.26
N LEU A 65 5.31 17.22 -0.16
CA LEU A 65 4.97 16.75 1.17
C LEU A 65 3.76 17.50 1.72
N GLN A 66 2.77 16.75 2.16
CA GLN A 66 1.57 17.25 2.82
C GLN A 66 1.57 16.75 4.26
N GLN A 67 1.61 17.66 5.21
CA GLN A 67 1.42 17.30 6.62
C GLN A 67 -0.01 16.82 6.85
N THR A 68 -0.17 15.76 7.62
CA THR A 68 -1.48 15.21 7.99
C THR A 68 -1.76 15.43 9.49
N SER A 69 -3.00 15.21 9.91
CA SER A 69 -3.37 15.19 11.33
C SER A 69 -2.79 13.98 12.09
N GLU A 70 -2.38 12.95 11.37
CA GLU A 70 -1.92 11.66 11.91
C GLU A 70 -0.41 11.61 12.21
N ARG A 71 0.27 12.75 12.30
CA ARG A 71 1.73 12.86 12.57
C ARG A 71 2.61 12.14 11.53
N VAL A 72 2.10 11.94 10.36
CA VAL A 72 2.81 11.37 9.20
C VAL A 72 2.68 12.32 8.03
N ASP A 73 3.69 12.37 7.17
CA ASP A 73 3.62 13.16 5.95
C ASP A 73 3.08 12.31 4.81
N LEU A 74 2.45 12.95 3.82
CA LEU A 74 1.86 12.30 2.65
C LEU A 74 2.36 12.92 1.36
N ILE A 75 2.72 12.08 0.40
CA ILE A 75 2.71 12.44 -1.03
C ILE A 75 1.38 11.94 -1.61
N ALA A 76 0.50 12.87 -1.95
CA ALA A 76 -0.85 12.59 -2.40
C ALA A 76 -0.88 11.92 -3.76
N SER A 77 -1.94 11.17 -4.04
CA SER A 77 -2.24 10.60 -5.36
C SER A 77 -2.80 11.62 -6.34
N SER A 78 -2.97 11.17 -7.58
CA SER A 78 -3.66 11.92 -8.63
C SER A 78 -4.32 10.99 -9.63
N PRO A 79 -5.56 11.27 -10.09
CA PRO A 79 -6.19 10.54 -11.19
C PRO A 79 -5.37 10.55 -12.49
N LYS A 80 -4.45 11.53 -12.65
CA LYS A 80 -3.53 11.59 -13.79
C LYS A 80 -2.61 10.38 -13.88
N LEU A 81 -2.46 9.60 -12.81
CA LEU A 81 -1.72 8.33 -12.81
C LEU A 81 -2.30 7.30 -13.78
N TYR A 82 -3.61 7.35 -14.09
CA TYR A 82 -4.18 6.50 -15.14
C TYR A 82 -3.52 6.68 -16.50
N ALA A 83 -3.08 7.89 -16.83
CA ALA A 83 -2.43 8.20 -18.10
C ALA A 83 -0.93 7.85 -18.14
N VAL A 84 -0.36 7.51 -16.99
CA VAL A 84 1.10 7.29 -16.88
C VAL A 84 1.50 5.87 -17.28
N GLY A 85 0.61 4.88 -17.14
CA GLY A 85 0.91 3.46 -17.29
C GLY A 85 1.47 3.02 -18.65
N GLY A 86 1.32 3.83 -19.71
CA GLY A 86 1.90 3.57 -21.05
C GLY A 86 3.13 4.41 -21.37
N SER A 87 3.62 5.25 -20.45
CA SER A 87 4.73 6.14 -20.72
C SER A 87 6.09 5.43 -20.67
N GLU A 88 7.03 5.83 -21.53
CA GLU A 88 8.41 5.31 -21.52
C GLU A 88 9.11 5.51 -20.15
N ARG A 89 8.69 6.50 -19.38
CA ARG A 89 9.26 6.78 -18.05
C ARG A 89 8.87 5.71 -17.02
N VAL A 90 7.65 5.21 -17.06
CA VAL A 90 7.16 4.16 -16.14
C VAL A 90 7.79 2.81 -16.46
N LYS A 91 8.17 2.58 -17.72
CA LYS A 91 8.94 1.40 -18.11
C LYS A 91 10.29 1.31 -17.39
N LYS A 92 10.84 2.47 -16.95
CA LYS A 92 11.97 2.51 -16.02
C LYS A 92 11.47 2.21 -14.62
N SER A 93 11.52 0.95 -14.21
CA SER A 93 10.98 0.49 -12.92
C SER A 93 11.53 1.23 -11.70
N GLU A 94 12.72 1.83 -11.81
CA GLU A 94 13.44 2.51 -10.73
C GLU A 94 13.01 3.95 -10.47
N ILE A 95 12.12 4.52 -11.31
CA ILE A 95 11.73 5.94 -11.23
C ILE A 95 11.18 6.35 -9.85
N LEU A 96 10.40 5.47 -9.21
CA LEU A 96 9.86 5.73 -7.89
C LEU A 96 10.96 5.59 -6.81
N PHE A 97 11.79 4.57 -6.90
CA PHE A 97 12.94 4.36 -6.01
C PHE A 97 13.87 5.59 -6.00
N ASP A 98 14.30 6.05 -7.17
CA ASP A 98 15.19 7.21 -7.31
C ASP A 98 14.58 8.51 -6.76
N ALA A 99 13.25 8.64 -6.84
CA ALA A 99 12.57 9.79 -6.30
C ALA A 99 12.45 9.71 -4.78
N LEU A 100 12.09 8.54 -4.22
CA LEU A 100 11.86 8.36 -2.79
C LEU A 100 13.15 8.42 -1.98
N ASN A 101 14.27 7.97 -2.51
CA ASN A 101 15.59 8.06 -1.87
C ASN A 101 16.08 9.50 -1.61
N LYS A 102 15.39 10.51 -2.13
CA LYS A 102 15.71 11.93 -1.89
C LYS A 102 15.05 12.49 -0.64
N PHE A 103 14.18 11.71 0.00
CA PHE A 103 13.47 12.11 1.19
C PHE A 103 14.10 11.46 2.43
N GLU A 104 14.32 12.25 3.47
CA GLU A 104 14.92 11.80 4.73
C GLU A 104 13.83 11.36 5.71
N TYR A 105 13.40 10.10 5.61
CA TYR A 105 12.45 9.43 6.49
C TYR A 105 13.01 8.10 6.98
N ASP A 106 12.64 7.70 8.19
CA ASP A 106 13.00 6.39 8.73
C ASP A 106 12.26 5.27 8.01
N ILE A 107 10.98 5.55 7.63
CA ILE A 107 10.10 4.59 6.97
C ILE A 107 9.29 5.33 5.89
N ILE A 108 9.22 4.72 4.70
CA ILE A 108 8.33 5.16 3.63
C ILE A 108 7.33 4.03 3.36
N VAL A 109 6.04 4.31 3.57
CA VAL A 109 4.95 3.35 3.31
C VAL A 109 4.26 3.72 2.01
N VAL A 110 4.28 2.82 1.02
CA VAL A 110 3.66 3.04 -0.28
C VAL A 110 2.35 2.27 -0.37
N ASP A 111 1.22 2.99 -0.47
CA ASP A 111 -0.06 2.39 -0.86
C ASP A 111 -0.12 2.22 -2.38
N SER A 112 -0.59 1.08 -2.85
CA SER A 112 -0.56 0.70 -4.25
C SER A 112 -1.93 0.31 -4.78
N ALA A 113 -2.17 0.53 -6.06
CA ALA A 113 -3.36 0.05 -6.76
C ALA A 113 -3.46 -1.49 -6.75
N SER A 114 -4.61 -2.02 -7.14
CA SER A 114 -4.78 -3.46 -7.41
C SER A 114 -4.11 -3.86 -8.74
N GLY A 115 -3.78 -5.14 -8.86
CA GLY A 115 -3.20 -5.69 -10.09
C GLY A 115 -1.68 -5.52 -10.20
N LEU A 116 -1.14 -5.90 -11.36
CA LEU A 116 0.26 -5.78 -11.74
C LEU A 116 0.43 -4.84 -12.95
N SER A 117 -0.07 -3.62 -12.82
CA SER A 117 0.17 -2.57 -13.81
C SER A 117 1.65 -2.15 -13.86
N GLU A 118 2.06 -1.44 -14.90
CA GLU A 118 3.41 -0.87 -14.97
C GLU A 118 3.69 0.06 -13.77
N LEU A 119 2.69 0.81 -13.32
CA LEU A 119 2.78 1.63 -12.11
C LEU A 119 3.12 0.78 -10.88
N ASN A 120 2.41 -0.34 -10.68
CA ASN A 120 2.67 -1.24 -9.56
C ASN A 120 4.02 -1.94 -9.66
N ARG A 121 4.57 -2.14 -10.86
CA ARG A 121 5.95 -2.62 -11.05
C ARG A 121 6.97 -1.64 -10.49
N THR A 122 6.76 -0.33 -10.65
CA THR A 122 7.66 0.67 -10.04
C THR A 122 7.59 0.66 -8.52
N VAL A 123 6.41 0.37 -7.94
CA VAL A 123 6.26 0.21 -6.49
C VAL A 123 7.01 -1.03 -6.00
N LEU A 124 6.90 -2.17 -6.71
CA LEU A 124 7.65 -3.39 -6.39
C LEU A 124 9.17 -3.17 -6.48
N ALA A 125 9.62 -2.41 -7.49
CA ALA A 125 11.04 -2.10 -7.66
C ALA A 125 11.58 -1.15 -6.57
N ALA A 126 10.74 -0.26 -6.06
CA ALA A 126 11.10 0.69 -5.00
C ALA A 126 11.08 0.07 -3.60
N ALA A 127 10.33 -1.01 -3.39
CA ALA A 127 10.15 -1.60 -2.07
C ALA A 127 11.37 -2.37 -1.56
N ASP A 128 11.73 -2.18 -0.30
CA ASP A 128 12.65 -3.06 0.43
C ASP A 128 11.90 -4.25 1.03
N GLU A 129 10.70 -3.99 1.57
CA GLU A 129 9.82 -4.98 2.17
C GLU A 129 8.40 -4.86 1.61
N ILE A 130 7.74 -5.99 1.42
CA ILE A 130 6.40 -6.07 0.87
C ILE A 130 5.48 -6.73 1.89
N ILE A 131 4.40 -6.04 2.25
CA ILE A 131 3.29 -6.59 3.02
C ILE A 131 2.13 -6.88 2.07
N ILE A 132 1.53 -8.07 2.19
CA ILE A 132 0.43 -8.52 1.35
C ILE A 132 -0.84 -8.69 2.19
N PRO A 133 -1.68 -7.63 2.34
CA PRO A 133 -3.01 -7.79 2.91
C PRO A 133 -3.85 -8.70 2.00
N THR A 134 -4.58 -9.65 2.59
CA THR A 134 -5.42 -10.56 1.82
C THR A 134 -6.66 -10.97 2.60
N ARG A 135 -7.81 -11.00 1.93
CA ARG A 135 -9.01 -11.60 2.49
C ARG A 135 -8.91 -13.12 2.37
N LEU A 136 -9.68 -13.82 3.21
CA LEU A 136 -9.76 -15.29 3.18
C LEU A 136 -10.83 -15.76 2.17
N ASP A 137 -10.64 -15.35 0.90
CA ASP A 137 -11.40 -15.82 -0.25
C ASP A 137 -10.46 -16.21 -1.40
N LEU A 138 -10.94 -17.07 -2.30
CA LEU A 138 -10.14 -17.67 -3.37
C LEU A 138 -9.42 -16.63 -4.25
N LEU A 139 -10.11 -15.55 -4.63
CA LEU A 139 -9.54 -14.53 -5.52
C LEU A 139 -8.45 -13.71 -4.81
N SER A 140 -8.67 -13.37 -3.54
CA SER A 140 -7.72 -12.62 -2.74
C SER A 140 -6.46 -13.45 -2.44
N VAL A 141 -6.61 -14.74 -2.12
CA VAL A 141 -5.49 -15.66 -1.91
C VAL A 141 -4.69 -15.84 -3.20
N ARG A 142 -5.36 -16.07 -4.33
CA ARG A 142 -4.71 -16.13 -5.65
C ARG A 142 -3.97 -14.82 -5.97
N GLY A 143 -4.58 -13.68 -5.64
CA GLY A 143 -3.96 -12.37 -5.79
C GLY A 143 -2.69 -12.20 -4.95
N ALA A 144 -2.69 -12.72 -3.72
CA ALA A 144 -1.51 -12.69 -2.85
C ALA A 144 -0.36 -13.54 -3.42
N LEU A 145 -0.67 -14.76 -3.87
CA LEU A 145 0.31 -15.64 -4.52
C LEU A 145 0.90 -15.02 -5.80
N HIS A 146 0.07 -14.33 -6.57
CA HIS A 146 0.50 -13.65 -7.78
C HIS A 146 1.49 -12.50 -7.48
N ILE A 147 1.21 -11.69 -6.47
CA ILE A 147 2.14 -10.62 -6.05
C ILE A 147 3.44 -11.23 -5.47
N ALA A 148 3.34 -12.26 -4.65
CA ALA A 148 4.53 -12.92 -4.09
C ALA A 148 5.46 -13.42 -5.20
N LYS A 149 4.89 -14.12 -6.20
CA LYS A 149 5.67 -14.59 -7.37
C LYS A 149 6.23 -13.43 -8.19
N ALA A 150 5.44 -12.38 -8.44
CA ALA A 150 5.91 -11.22 -9.19
C ALA A 150 7.05 -10.48 -8.48
N SER A 151 7.07 -10.48 -7.14
CA SER A 151 8.11 -9.80 -6.36
C SER A 151 9.48 -10.47 -6.44
N GLU A 152 9.58 -11.75 -6.80
CA GLU A 152 10.83 -12.52 -6.85
C GLU A 152 11.90 -11.89 -7.77
N GLN A 153 11.48 -11.17 -8.81
CA GLN A 153 12.36 -10.49 -9.75
C GLN A 153 12.85 -9.11 -9.26
N TYR A 154 12.36 -8.64 -8.11
CA TYR A 154 12.73 -7.36 -7.52
C TYR A 154 13.55 -7.57 -6.24
N ARG A 155 14.22 -6.49 -5.77
CA ARG A 155 15.04 -6.58 -4.56
C ARG A 155 14.20 -6.75 -3.29
N GLY A 156 13.00 -6.18 -3.25
CA GLY A 156 12.09 -6.23 -2.11
C GLY A 156 11.60 -7.64 -1.81
N LYS A 157 11.54 -8.00 -0.55
CA LYS A 157 11.10 -9.32 -0.10
C LYS A 157 9.73 -9.25 0.54
N VAL A 158 8.91 -10.28 0.31
CA VAL A 158 7.66 -10.43 1.06
C VAL A 158 7.98 -10.64 2.53
N ARG A 159 7.69 -9.63 3.33
CA ARG A 159 7.93 -9.62 4.77
C ARG A 159 6.79 -10.24 5.55
N ALA A 160 5.56 -9.99 5.09
CA ALA A 160 4.37 -10.49 5.76
C ALA A 160 3.20 -10.67 4.78
N VAL A 161 2.40 -11.70 5.02
CA VAL A 161 1.04 -11.86 4.48
C VAL A 161 0.08 -11.63 5.62
N LEU A 162 -0.82 -10.66 5.46
CA LEU A 162 -1.72 -10.19 6.51
C LEU A 162 -3.16 -10.55 6.16
N PRO A 163 -3.74 -11.60 6.79
CA PRO A 163 -5.16 -11.88 6.64
C PRO A 163 -6.01 -10.74 7.20
N THR A 164 -6.98 -10.27 6.41
CA THR A 164 -7.85 -9.14 6.74
C THR A 164 -9.32 -9.55 6.68
N MET A 165 -10.18 -8.81 7.37
CA MET A 165 -11.62 -9.05 7.40
C MET A 165 -11.95 -10.51 7.78
N VAL A 166 -11.19 -11.06 8.70
CA VAL A 166 -11.33 -12.46 9.13
C VAL A 166 -12.66 -12.64 9.88
N ASP A 167 -13.46 -13.63 9.45
CA ASP A 167 -14.57 -14.16 10.21
C ASP A 167 -14.22 -15.60 10.64
N PRO A 168 -13.96 -15.85 11.93
CA PRO A 168 -13.55 -17.16 12.41
C PRO A 168 -14.63 -18.24 12.25
N ARG A 169 -15.88 -17.84 12.01
CA ARG A 169 -17.01 -18.77 11.80
C ARG A 169 -17.10 -19.27 10.35
N SER A 170 -16.34 -18.65 9.42
CA SER A 170 -16.36 -19.01 8.01
C SER A 170 -15.58 -20.29 7.75
N LYS A 171 -16.26 -21.38 7.38
CA LYS A 171 -15.60 -22.63 6.97
C LYS A 171 -14.65 -22.42 5.79
N HIS A 172 -15.15 -21.73 4.74
CA HIS A 172 -14.34 -21.41 3.58
C HIS A 172 -13.13 -20.52 3.95
N GLY A 173 -13.32 -19.54 4.85
CA GLY A 173 -12.21 -18.73 5.36
C GLY A 173 -11.13 -19.56 6.04
N ASN A 174 -11.52 -20.57 6.83
CA ASN A 174 -10.57 -21.47 7.49
C ASN A 174 -9.78 -22.34 6.49
N GLU A 175 -10.42 -22.80 5.41
CA GLU A 175 -9.75 -23.52 4.32
C GLU A 175 -8.71 -22.64 3.62
N MET A 176 -9.08 -21.39 3.31
CA MET A 176 -8.15 -20.43 2.70
C MET A 176 -7.01 -20.04 3.64
N LEU A 177 -7.26 -19.95 4.94
CA LEU A 177 -6.21 -19.72 5.93
C LEU A 177 -5.22 -20.88 6.00
N ALA A 178 -5.71 -22.12 5.91
CA ALA A 178 -4.86 -23.31 5.84
C ALA A 178 -3.97 -23.29 4.58
N GLU A 179 -4.54 -22.93 3.43
CA GLU A 179 -3.77 -22.77 2.18
C GLU A 179 -2.69 -21.69 2.30
N LEU A 180 -3.02 -20.53 2.85
CA LEU A 180 -2.04 -19.47 3.10
C LEU A 180 -0.95 -19.92 4.07
N THR A 181 -1.31 -20.67 5.11
CA THR A 181 -0.34 -21.22 6.07
C THR A 181 0.63 -22.18 5.39
N ALA A 182 0.12 -23.05 4.54
CA ALA A 182 0.96 -24.00 3.79
C ALA A 182 1.91 -23.30 2.80
N LYS A 183 1.49 -22.16 2.20
CA LYS A 183 2.27 -21.43 1.20
C LYS A 183 3.26 -20.43 1.81
N PHE A 184 2.87 -19.73 2.85
CA PHE A 184 3.64 -18.60 3.40
C PHE A 184 4.30 -18.89 4.75
N GLY A 185 3.85 -19.92 5.46
CA GLY A 185 4.48 -20.36 6.70
C GLY A 185 4.68 -19.22 7.72
N LYS A 186 5.93 -19.00 8.11
CA LYS A 186 6.28 -18.02 9.17
C LYS A 186 6.02 -16.56 8.85
N ILE A 187 5.84 -16.22 7.56
CA ILE A 187 5.53 -14.83 7.17
C ILE A 187 4.02 -14.55 7.12
N LEU A 188 3.18 -15.56 7.38
CA LEU A 188 1.75 -15.35 7.58
C LEU A 188 1.50 -14.82 8.99
N ILE A 189 0.92 -13.63 9.09
CA ILE A 189 0.58 -13.00 10.37
C ILE A 189 -0.68 -13.67 10.94
N GLN A 190 -0.60 -14.14 12.18
CA GLN A 190 -1.72 -14.72 12.92
C GLN A 190 -1.73 -14.19 14.35
N PRO A 191 -2.93 -13.92 14.90
CA PRO A 191 -4.22 -13.88 14.20
C PRO A 191 -4.29 -12.75 13.18
N GLY A 192 -5.13 -12.93 12.14
CA GLY A 192 -5.40 -11.86 11.17
C GLY A 192 -6.31 -10.76 11.74
N ILE A 193 -6.48 -9.69 10.98
CA ILE A 193 -7.34 -8.56 11.37
C ILE A 193 -8.82 -8.96 11.17
N PRO A 194 -9.66 -8.90 12.20
CA PRO A 194 -11.07 -9.25 12.09
C PRO A 194 -11.84 -8.21 11.27
N LYS A 195 -12.99 -8.62 10.73
CA LYS A 195 -13.94 -7.68 10.14
C LYS A 195 -14.53 -6.81 11.24
N SER A 196 -14.42 -5.48 11.10
CA SER A 196 -15.01 -4.53 12.05
C SER A 196 -15.58 -3.31 11.31
N PRO A 197 -16.75 -2.79 11.71
CA PRO A 197 -17.28 -1.54 11.18
C PRO A 197 -16.43 -0.31 11.55
N LEU A 198 -15.67 -0.36 12.63
CA LEU A 198 -14.83 0.73 13.11
C LEU A 198 -13.84 1.23 12.04
N PHE A 199 -13.39 0.35 11.13
CA PHE A 199 -12.53 0.77 10.01
C PHE A 199 -13.25 1.70 9.03
N LEU A 200 -14.55 1.52 8.81
CA LEU A 200 -15.34 2.42 7.97
C LEU A 200 -15.60 3.75 8.68
N ASP A 201 -15.90 3.71 9.97
CA ASP A 201 -16.12 4.90 10.77
C ASP A 201 -14.85 5.77 10.83
N ALA A 202 -13.66 5.15 10.97
CA ALA A 202 -12.38 5.83 10.94
C ALA A 202 -12.12 6.54 9.60
N VAL A 203 -12.42 5.88 8.47
CA VAL A 203 -12.30 6.48 7.14
C VAL A 203 -13.22 7.69 6.99
N VAL A 204 -14.47 7.60 7.47
CA VAL A 204 -15.43 8.72 7.46
C VAL A 204 -14.93 9.89 8.32
N ALA A 205 -14.30 9.58 9.45
CA ALA A 205 -13.70 10.58 10.34
C ALA A 205 -12.39 11.19 9.78
N GLY A 206 -11.84 10.65 8.69
CA GLY A 206 -10.57 11.10 8.12
C GLY A 206 -9.35 10.76 9.01
N GLN A 207 -9.43 9.67 9.77
CA GLN A 207 -8.45 9.29 10.78
C GLN A 207 -8.05 7.81 10.65
N SER A 208 -6.95 7.45 11.30
CA SER A 208 -6.60 6.06 11.51
C SER A 208 -7.49 5.44 12.61
N LEU A 209 -7.42 4.14 12.78
CA LEU A 209 -8.10 3.43 13.87
C LEU A 209 -7.25 3.37 15.16
N LEU A 210 -6.06 3.93 15.13
CA LEU A 210 -5.10 3.96 16.25
C LEU A 210 -5.22 5.25 17.05
#